data_952ead9b7aa615680aa87429f0b1cc88
#
_entry.id   952ead9b7aa615680aa87429f0b1cc88
#
_cell.length_a   1.000
_cell.length_b   1.000
_cell.length_c   1.000
_cell.angle_alpha   90.00
_cell.angle_beta   90.00
_cell.angle_gamma   90.00
#
_symmetry.space_group_name_H-M   'P 1'
#
loop_
_entity.id
_entity.type
_entity.pdbx_description
1 polymer ?
#
loop_
_entity_poly.entity_id
_entity_poly.type
_entity_poly.pdbx_seq_one_letter_code
_entity_poly.pdbx_strand_id
1 'polypeptide(L)'
;LYDTYGFPIELTKEYASDEGLTVDEDGFQAAMTEQQNRARNARDMDNGMGVQTDLWTDFKDASRYVGYTDLTVDNAKVIGLAHDGKQADDAQPGDKNIEVIFDVTPFYAEMGGQVADTGDIIDNYGKKVGRVVDVQHAPNQQNLHRVELNAPLKKGARYKLVVDRIRHLKIEKNHTATHLLDQALRN
;
A
#
# COMPACT_ATOMS: atom_id res chain seq x y z
N LEU A 1 -24.37 10.93 -8.03
CA LEU A 1 -25.15 9.68 -7.88
C LEU A 1 -24.22 8.49 -7.72
N TYR A 2 -23.27 8.27 -8.63
CA TYR A 2 -22.33 7.15 -8.59
C TYR A 2 -21.47 7.13 -7.32
N ASP A 3 -20.85 8.26 -6.98
CA ASP A 3 -19.90 8.39 -5.87
C ASP A 3 -20.59 8.30 -4.48
N THR A 4 -21.74 8.93 -4.33
CA THR A 4 -22.45 9.03 -3.04
C THR A 4 -23.36 7.83 -2.77
N TYR A 5 -23.94 7.26 -3.80
CA TYR A 5 -24.99 6.23 -3.69
C TYR A 5 -24.63 4.92 -4.41
N GLY A 6 -23.46 4.83 -5.04
CA GLY A 6 -23.06 3.65 -5.81
C GLY A 6 -23.94 3.37 -7.03
N PHE A 7 -24.66 4.38 -7.55
CA PHE A 7 -25.61 4.20 -8.66
C PHE A 7 -24.88 4.10 -10.00
N PRO A 8 -24.91 2.94 -10.69
CA PRO A 8 -24.17 2.71 -11.92
C PRO A 8 -24.64 3.62 -13.07
N ILE A 9 -23.70 4.02 -13.96
CA ILE A 9 -24.03 4.86 -15.11
C ILE A 9 -24.96 4.13 -16.08
N GLU A 10 -24.88 2.82 -16.18
CA GLU A 10 -25.72 1.99 -17.03
C GLU A 10 -27.20 2.14 -16.67
N LEU A 11 -27.53 2.14 -15.37
CA LEU A 11 -28.90 2.40 -14.93
C LEU A 11 -29.33 3.84 -15.17
N THR A 12 -28.40 4.81 -15.04
CA THR A 12 -28.69 6.20 -15.38
C THR A 12 -29.06 6.34 -16.87
N LYS A 13 -28.36 5.62 -17.76
CA LYS A 13 -28.64 5.59 -19.21
C LYS A 13 -30.00 4.97 -19.51
N GLU A 14 -30.34 3.87 -18.85
CA GLU A 14 -31.60 3.18 -18.99
C GLU A 14 -32.77 4.11 -18.62
N TYR A 15 -32.77 4.71 -17.44
CA TYR A 15 -33.78 5.65 -16.98
C TYR A 15 -33.86 6.91 -17.87
N ALA A 16 -32.74 7.46 -18.32
CA ALA A 16 -32.72 8.60 -19.22
C ALA A 16 -33.34 8.26 -20.57
N SER A 17 -33.06 7.06 -21.10
CA SER A 17 -33.64 6.58 -22.37
C SER A 17 -35.16 6.42 -22.29
N ASP A 18 -35.68 5.94 -21.17
CA ASP A 18 -37.12 5.79 -20.93
C ASP A 18 -37.84 7.13 -20.93
N GLU A 19 -37.19 8.20 -20.52
CA GLU A 19 -37.69 9.59 -20.54
C GLU A 19 -37.31 10.35 -21.82
N GLY A 20 -36.72 9.68 -22.82
CA GLY A 20 -36.31 10.29 -24.10
C GLY A 20 -35.11 11.25 -23.96
N LEU A 21 -34.31 11.12 -22.91
CA LEU A 21 -33.11 11.91 -22.62
C LEU A 21 -31.85 11.14 -22.99
N THR A 22 -30.75 11.86 -23.22
CA THR A 22 -29.44 11.30 -23.47
C THR A 22 -28.48 11.66 -22.30
N VAL A 23 -27.55 10.78 -22.02
CA VAL A 23 -26.51 10.99 -20.99
C VAL A 23 -25.20 11.38 -21.67
N ASP A 24 -24.57 12.44 -21.19
CA ASP A 24 -23.23 12.84 -21.61
C ASP A 24 -22.17 11.90 -20.94
N GLU A 25 -21.83 10.81 -21.63
CA GLU A 25 -20.89 9.80 -21.18
C GLU A 25 -19.47 10.34 -21.12
N ASP A 26 -19.08 11.16 -22.09
CA ASP A 26 -17.74 11.76 -22.17
C ASP A 26 -17.54 12.74 -20.99
N GLY A 27 -18.52 13.56 -20.70
CA GLY A 27 -18.54 14.45 -19.53
C GLY A 27 -18.50 13.68 -18.21
N PHE A 28 -19.24 12.57 -18.10
CA PHE A 28 -19.19 11.68 -16.93
C PHE A 28 -17.80 11.08 -16.75
N GLN A 29 -17.19 10.56 -17.80
CA GLN A 29 -15.86 9.95 -17.75
C GLN A 29 -14.78 10.97 -17.36
N ALA A 30 -14.86 12.17 -17.90
CA ALA A 30 -13.98 13.28 -17.56
C ALA A 30 -14.11 13.67 -16.07
N ALA A 31 -15.34 13.84 -15.58
CA ALA A 31 -15.61 14.16 -14.18
C ALA A 31 -15.16 13.04 -13.23
N MET A 32 -15.33 11.77 -13.63
CA MET A 32 -14.88 10.61 -12.86
C MET A 32 -13.36 10.57 -12.76
N THR A 33 -12.66 10.83 -13.87
CA THR A 33 -11.19 10.91 -13.91
C THR A 33 -10.67 12.06 -13.02
N GLU A 34 -11.32 13.23 -13.10
CA GLU A 34 -10.96 14.37 -12.25
C GLU A 34 -11.16 14.07 -10.77
N GLN A 35 -12.27 13.42 -10.41
CA GLN A 35 -12.54 13.02 -9.03
C GLN A 35 -11.53 11.99 -8.52
N GLN A 36 -11.20 10.97 -9.33
CA GLN A 36 -10.15 10.00 -8.98
C GLN A 36 -8.80 10.68 -8.77
N ASN A 37 -8.46 11.66 -9.60
CA ASN A 37 -7.23 12.45 -9.45
C ASN A 37 -7.28 13.33 -8.20
N ARG A 38 -8.42 13.96 -7.87
CA ARG A 38 -8.59 14.71 -6.62
C ARG A 38 -8.45 13.80 -5.39
N ALA A 39 -9.03 12.60 -5.44
CA ALA A 39 -8.93 11.63 -4.35
C ALA A 39 -7.49 11.11 -4.17
N ARG A 40 -6.77 10.89 -5.28
CA ARG A 40 -5.33 10.59 -5.27
C ARG A 40 -4.53 11.74 -4.67
N ASN A 41 -4.71 12.96 -5.18
CA ASN A 41 -3.99 14.14 -4.71
C ASN A 41 -4.29 14.46 -3.23
N ALA A 42 -5.50 14.23 -2.74
CA ALA A 42 -5.84 14.40 -1.33
C ALA A 42 -5.14 13.36 -0.43
N ARG A 43 -5.05 12.09 -0.88
CA ARG A 43 -4.25 11.07 -0.20
C ARG A 43 -2.76 11.40 -0.25
N ASP A 44 -2.29 11.93 -1.37
CA ASP A 44 -0.90 12.32 -1.59
C ASP A 44 -0.49 13.51 -0.70
N MET A 45 -1.36 14.47 -0.47
CA MET A 45 -1.13 15.61 0.44
C MET A 45 -1.07 15.18 1.91
N ASP A 46 -1.87 14.18 2.30
CA ASP A 46 -1.93 13.68 3.68
C ASP A 46 -0.77 12.71 3.99
N ASN A 47 -0.24 12.02 2.96
CA ASN A 47 0.78 10.98 3.10
C ASN A 47 2.15 11.29 2.47
N GLY A 48 2.31 12.40 1.76
CA GLY A 48 3.57 12.73 1.07
C GLY A 48 3.95 11.78 -0.08
N MET A 49 3.01 10.95 -0.57
CA MET A 49 3.27 9.88 -1.55
C MET A 49 3.11 10.28 -3.03
N GLY A 50 2.59 11.47 -3.34
CA GLY A 50 2.25 11.86 -4.73
C GLY A 50 3.42 12.03 -5.69
N VAL A 51 4.64 12.19 -5.17
CA VAL A 51 5.85 12.38 -6.00
C VAL A 51 6.63 11.06 -6.18
N GLN A 52 6.27 10.01 -5.46
CA GLN A 52 7.09 8.79 -5.31
C GLN A 52 6.71 7.65 -6.25
N THR A 53 5.55 7.72 -6.91
CA THR A 53 5.03 6.65 -7.77
C THR A 53 5.94 6.38 -8.98
N ASP A 54 6.60 7.42 -9.49
CA ASP A 54 7.46 7.30 -10.68
C ASP A 54 8.84 6.68 -10.38
N LEU A 55 9.33 6.79 -9.12
CA LEU A 55 10.64 6.27 -8.73
C LEU A 55 10.78 4.75 -8.89
N TRP A 56 9.66 4.04 -8.74
CA TRP A 56 9.64 2.58 -8.73
C TRP A 56 9.05 1.96 -10.00
N THR A 57 8.62 2.78 -10.97
CA THR A 57 7.99 2.31 -12.22
C THR A 57 8.93 1.41 -13.03
N ASP A 58 10.20 1.79 -13.13
CA ASP A 58 11.25 1.07 -13.88
C ASP A 58 12.03 0.06 -13.03
N PHE A 59 11.64 -0.13 -11.76
CA PHE A 59 12.34 -1.05 -10.86
C PHE A 59 12.03 -2.51 -11.24
N LYS A 60 13.07 -3.30 -11.58
CA LYS A 60 12.94 -4.64 -12.17
C LYS A 60 13.10 -5.80 -11.19
N ASP A 61 13.73 -5.55 -10.04
CA ASP A 61 13.96 -6.59 -9.05
C ASP A 61 12.65 -6.98 -8.35
N ALA A 62 12.37 -8.28 -8.23
CA ALA A 62 11.11 -8.77 -7.67
C ALA A 62 11.14 -8.87 -6.15
N SER A 63 10.10 -8.36 -5.49
CA SER A 63 9.83 -8.57 -4.08
C SER A 63 8.83 -9.72 -3.89
N ARG A 64 9.18 -10.70 -3.08
CA ARG A 64 8.33 -11.86 -2.80
C ARG A 64 7.66 -11.73 -1.43
N TYR A 65 6.34 -11.83 -1.40
CA TYR A 65 5.57 -11.89 -0.16
C TYR A 65 5.51 -13.33 0.39
N VAL A 66 5.79 -13.49 1.67
CA VAL A 66 5.76 -14.79 2.38
C VAL A 66 4.88 -14.78 3.64
N GLY A 67 4.21 -13.68 3.94
CA GLY A 67 3.44 -13.47 5.15
C GLY A 67 2.23 -14.39 5.35
N TYR A 68 1.84 -15.19 4.36
CA TYR A 68 0.84 -16.23 4.54
C TYR A 68 1.32 -17.40 5.41
N THR A 69 2.62 -17.65 5.44
CA THR A 69 3.23 -18.77 6.19
C THR A 69 4.15 -18.30 7.29
N ASP A 70 4.84 -17.18 7.08
CA ASP A 70 5.93 -16.73 7.93
C ASP A 70 5.76 -15.25 8.31
N LEU A 71 5.63 -14.97 9.60
CA LEU A 71 5.60 -13.60 10.14
C LEU A 71 7.00 -13.05 10.44
N THR A 72 8.04 -13.79 10.09
CA THR A 72 9.44 -13.42 10.28
C THR A 72 10.28 -13.86 9.10
N VAL A 73 11.15 -12.98 8.62
CA VAL A 73 12.17 -13.29 7.61
C VAL A 73 13.54 -12.89 8.14
N ASP A 74 14.45 -13.87 8.27
CA ASP A 74 15.74 -13.63 8.93
C ASP A 74 16.79 -12.94 8.04
N ASN A 75 16.66 -12.96 6.73
CA ASN A 75 17.70 -12.55 5.78
C ASN A 75 17.15 -11.74 4.59
N ALA A 76 16.20 -10.84 4.81
CA ALA A 76 15.66 -9.97 3.79
C ALA A 76 16.71 -8.96 3.30
N LYS A 77 16.98 -8.93 1.99
CA LYS A 77 17.90 -7.99 1.37
C LYS A 77 17.17 -6.72 0.94
N VAL A 78 17.73 -5.56 1.26
CA VAL A 78 17.27 -4.28 0.72
C VAL A 78 17.67 -4.19 -0.75
N ILE A 79 16.70 -4.26 -1.65
CA ILE A 79 16.90 -4.17 -3.11
C ILE A 79 16.60 -2.77 -3.63
N GLY A 80 15.69 -2.04 -2.99
CA GLY A 80 15.35 -0.65 -3.31
C GLY A 80 15.32 0.19 -2.04
N LEU A 81 15.83 1.42 -2.11
CA LEU A 81 15.83 2.40 -1.04
C LEU A 81 15.66 3.80 -1.61
N ALA A 82 14.78 4.58 -1.01
CA ALA A 82 14.57 5.98 -1.32
C ALA A 82 14.25 6.77 -0.06
N HIS A 83 14.59 8.05 -0.05
CA HIS A 83 14.12 9.02 0.93
C HIS A 83 13.98 10.40 0.28
N ASP A 84 13.11 11.24 0.80
CA ASP A 84 12.84 12.59 0.26
C ASP A 84 12.55 12.61 -1.26
N GLY A 85 11.90 11.55 -1.77
CA GLY A 85 11.52 11.44 -3.18
C GLY A 85 12.66 11.12 -4.14
N LYS A 86 13.79 10.58 -3.65
CA LYS A 86 14.95 10.20 -4.47
C LYS A 86 15.48 8.83 -4.08
N GLN A 87 15.88 8.04 -5.08
CA GLN A 87 16.61 6.79 -4.81
C GLN A 87 17.94 7.10 -4.12
N ALA A 88 18.30 6.26 -3.16
CA ALA A 88 19.50 6.38 -2.35
C ALA A 88 20.13 5.00 -2.09
N ASP A 89 21.41 5.00 -1.71
CA ASP A 89 22.12 3.78 -1.33
C ASP A 89 22.13 3.58 0.21
N ASP A 90 21.83 4.62 0.97
CA ASP A 90 21.67 4.57 2.43
C ASP A 90 20.59 5.55 2.90
N ALA A 91 20.06 5.31 4.09
CA ALA A 91 19.16 6.20 4.79
C ALA A 91 19.55 6.29 6.27
N GLN A 92 19.36 7.46 6.86
CA GLN A 92 19.76 7.78 8.22
C GLN A 92 18.54 8.05 9.11
N PRO A 93 18.68 7.89 10.43
CA PRO A 93 17.66 8.39 11.36
C PRO A 93 17.44 9.88 11.19
N GLY A 94 16.18 10.27 10.96
CA GLY A 94 15.80 11.67 10.71
C GLY A 94 15.48 11.99 9.25
N ASP A 95 15.86 11.14 8.30
CA ASP A 95 15.41 11.25 6.92
C ASP A 95 13.89 11.06 6.85
N LYS A 96 13.26 11.80 5.93
CA LYS A 96 11.80 11.78 5.77
C LYS A 96 11.39 10.89 4.62
N ASN A 97 10.19 10.34 4.72
CA ASN A 97 9.59 9.54 3.66
C ASN A 97 10.52 8.42 3.18
N ILE A 98 11.06 7.66 4.11
CA ILE A 98 11.95 6.54 3.79
C ILE A 98 11.10 5.40 3.25
N GLU A 99 11.41 4.97 2.03
CA GLU A 99 10.78 3.86 1.32
C GLU A 99 11.79 2.77 1.03
N VAL A 100 11.42 1.54 1.33
CA VAL A 100 12.29 0.38 1.19
C VAL A 100 11.57 -0.74 0.45
N ILE A 101 12.25 -1.36 -0.51
CA ILE A 101 11.83 -2.62 -1.13
C ILE A 101 12.79 -3.72 -0.69
N PHE A 102 12.24 -4.80 -0.14
CA PHE A 102 12.99 -6.01 0.22
C PHE A 102 12.77 -7.10 -0.84
N ASP A 103 13.76 -7.95 -1.07
CA ASP A 103 13.66 -9.13 -1.96
C ASP A 103 12.61 -10.13 -1.47
N VAL A 104 12.47 -10.26 -0.15
CA VAL A 104 11.45 -11.08 0.52
C VAL A 104 10.86 -10.29 1.68
N THR A 105 9.54 -10.31 1.82
CA THR A 105 8.85 -9.60 2.90
C THR A 105 7.74 -10.44 3.54
N PRO A 106 7.62 -10.43 4.88
CA PRO A 106 6.49 -11.02 5.58
C PRO A 106 5.33 -10.04 5.77
N PHE A 107 5.50 -8.75 5.41
CA PHE A 107 4.52 -7.70 5.64
C PHE A 107 3.46 -7.68 4.54
N TYR A 108 2.20 -7.75 4.92
CA TYR A 108 1.06 -7.58 4.02
C TYR A 108 0.94 -6.12 3.58
N ALA A 109 0.86 -5.89 2.28
CA ALA A 109 0.59 -4.57 1.72
C ALA A 109 -0.91 -4.27 1.74
N GLU A 110 -1.28 -3.01 1.97
CA GLU A 110 -2.67 -2.59 1.96
C GLU A 110 -3.36 -2.94 0.65
N MET A 111 -4.42 -3.75 0.72
CA MET A 111 -5.23 -4.15 -0.43
C MET A 111 -6.63 -4.58 0.01
N GLY A 112 -7.65 -4.28 -0.83
CA GLY A 112 -9.01 -4.80 -0.63
C GLY A 112 -9.68 -4.35 0.67
N GLY A 113 -9.30 -3.19 1.23
CA GLY A 113 -9.83 -2.68 2.50
C GLY A 113 -9.16 -3.25 3.75
N GLN A 114 -8.21 -4.17 3.61
CA GLN A 114 -7.36 -4.62 4.70
C GLN A 114 -6.15 -3.68 4.85
N VAL A 115 -5.95 -3.14 6.04
CA VAL A 115 -4.81 -2.27 6.36
C VAL A 115 -3.49 -3.05 6.34
N ALA A 116 -2.39 -2.34 6.05
CA ALA A 116 -1.05 -2.92 6.00
C ALA A 116 -0.56 -3.43 7.35
N ASP A 117 0.33 -4.41 7.30
CA ASP A 117 1.09 -4.85 8.45
C ASP A 117 2.11 -3.81 8.89
N THR A 118 2.47 -3.87 10.17
CA THR A 118 3.59 -3.13 10.76
C THR A 118 4.53 -4.07 11.48
N GLY A 119 5.75 -3.63 11.77
CA GLY A 119 6.70 -4.45 12.52
C GLY A 119 8.11 -3.89 12.52
N ASP A 120 9.06 -4.71 12.91
CA ASP A 120 10.42 -4.28 13.21
C ASP A 120 11.43 -4.75 12.16
N ILE A 121 12.42 -3.89 11.90
CA ILE A 121 13.64 -4.18 11.13
C ILE A 121 14.78 -4.32 12.10
N ILE A 122 15.45 -5.46 12.09
CA ILE A 122 16.48 -5.85 13.04
C ILE A 122 17.75 -6.20 12.27
N ASP A 123 18.90 -5.75 12.73
CA ASP A 123 20.19 -6.09 12.14
C ASP A 123 20.66 -7.50 12.53
N ASN A 124 21.78 -7.93 11.95
CA ASN A 124 22.38 -9.24 12.21
C ASN A 124 22.93 -9.41 13.65
N TYR A 125 22.96 -8.33 14.42
CA TYR A 125 23.39 -8.32 15.83
C TYR A 125 22.20 -8.31 16.80
N GLY A 126 20.97 -8.36 16.28
CA GLY A 126 19.75 -8.32 17.09
C GLY A 126 19.31 -6.92 17.49
N LYS A 127 19.94 -5.86 16.96
CA LYS A 127 19.57 -4.47 17.24
C LYS A 127 18.46 -4.02 16.33
N LYS A 128 17.44 -3.37 16.87
CA LYS A 128 16.38 -2.74 16.10
C LYS A 128 16.92 -1.52 15.33
N VAL A 129 16.87 -1.62 14.00
CA VAL A 129 17.31 -0.58 13.05
C VAL A 129 16.18 0.39 12.74
N GLY A 130 14.95 -0.11 12.69
CA GLY A 130 13.79 0.72 12.38
C GLY A 130 12.49 -0.06 12.55
N ARG A 131 11.41 0.61 12.14
CA ARG A 131 10.06 0.06 12.14
C ARG A 131 9.40 0.28 10.79
N VAL A 132 8.77 -0.74 10.25
CA VAL A 132 7.83 -0.64 9.13
C VAL A 132 6.52 -0.10 9.69
N VAL A 133 6.09 1.07 9.23
CA VAL A 133 4.87 1.74 9.69
C VAL A 133 3.72 1.59 8.71
N ASP A 134 4.02 1.33 7.44
CA ASP A 134 3.05 1.11 6.39
C ASP A 134 3.66 0.28 5.25
N VAL A 135 2.82 -0.44 4.49
CA VAL A 135 3.23 -1.18 3.30
C VAL A 135 2.19 -1.02 2.21
N GLN A 136 2.62 -0.62 1.04
CA GLN A 136 1.74 -0.42 -0.11
C GLN A 136 2.29 -1.13 -1.36
N HIS A 137 1.45 -1.30 -2.37
CA HIS A 137 1.91 -1.76 -3.67
C HIS A 137 2.41 -0.60 -4.51
N ALA A 138 3.66 -0.67 -4.95
CA ALA A 138 4.18 0.21 -5.99
C ALA A 138 3.48 -0.08 -7.34
N PRO A 139 3.58 0.82 -8.35
CA PRO A 139 2.93 0.64 -9.66
C PRO A 139 3.27 -0.69 -10.35
N ASN A 140 4.46 -1.22 -10.12
CA ASN A 140 4.97 -2.49 -10.64
C ASN A 140 4.66 -3.70 -9.74
N GLN A 141 3.67 -3.60 -8.84
CA GLN A 141 3.26 -4.65 -7.89
C GLN A 141 4.31 -4.99 -6.82
N GLN A 142 5.35 -4.21 -6.66
CA GLN A 142 6.34 -4.39 -5.60
C GLN A 142 5.76 -3.99 -4.23
N ASN A 143 6.19 -4.68 -3.17
CA ASN A 143 5.84 -4.30 -1.80
C ASN A 143 6.74 -3.15 -1.33
N LEU A 144 6.18 -1.95 -1.26
CA LEU A 144 6.87 -0.74 -0.85
C LEU A 144 6.63 -0.48 0.64
N HIS A 145 7.68 -0.55 1.43
CA HIS A 145 7.63 -0.37 2.87
C HIS A 145 8.00 1.06 3.25
N ARG A 146 7.11 1.76 3.96
CA ARG A 146 7.44 3.02 4.63
C ARG A 146 8.06 2.71 5.98
N VAL A 147 9.20 3.33 6.27
CA VAL A 147 10.04 2.99 7.41
C VAL A 147 10.41 4.23 8.22
N GLU A 148 10.37 4.09 9.54
CA GLU A 148 11.01 5.00 10.48
C GLU A 148 12.29 4.35 11.02
N LEU A 149 13.42 5.07 10.96
CA LEU A 149 14.73 4.54 11.33
C LEU A 149 15.20 5.01 12.70
N ASN A 150 15.83 4.08 13.45
CA ASN A 150 16.57 4.33 14.69
C ASN A 150 18.08 4.18 14.49
N ALA A 151 18.51 3.57 13.39
CA ALA A 151 19.90 3.38 12.99
C ALA A 151 20.00 3.39 11.44
N PRO A 152 21.18 3.61 10.86
CA PRO A 152 21.39 3.64 9.43
C PRO A 152 20.93 2.34 8.74
N LEU A 153 20.29 2.47 7.59
CA LEU A 153 19.87 1.36 6.74
C LEU A 153 20.54 1.51 5.37
N LYS A 154 21.05 0.41 4.81
CA LYS A 154 21.81 0.43 3.56
C LYS A 154 21.20 -0.49 2.51
N LYS A 155 21.17 -0.02 1.26
CA LYS A 155 20.85 -0.83 0.10
C LYS A 155 21.88 -1.97 -0.06
N GLY A 156 21.40 -3.16 -0.42
CA GLY A 156 22.23 -4.36 -0.53
C GLY A 156 22.50 -5.08 0.78
N ALA A 157 22.30 -4.45 1.93
CA ALA A 157 22.42 -5.10 3.24
C ALA A 157 21.23 -6.01 3.53
N ARG A 158 21.40 -6.91 4.49
CA ARG A 158 20.38 -7.87 4.91
C ARG A 158 19.93 -7.60 6.33
N TYR A 159 18.64 -7.75 6.55
CA TYR A 159 18.00 -7.50 7.84
C TYR A 159 17.00 -8.60 8.16
N LYS A 160 16.73 -8.77 9.43
CA LYS A 160 15.61 -9.57 9.92
C LYS A 160 14.37 -8.69 9.97
N LEU A 161 13.27 -9.19 9.41
CA LEU A 161 11.96 -8.54 9.41
C LEU A 161 11.03 -9.32 10.33
N VAL A 162 10.34 -8.64 11.23
CA VAL A 162 9.42 -9.24 12.19
C VAL A 162 8.10 -8.48 12.20
N VAL A 163 7.01 -9.16 11.81
CA VAL A 163 5.66 -8.58 11.82
C VAL A 163 5.15 -8.43 13.25
N ASP A 164 4.45 -7.34 13.55
CA ASP A 164 3.69 -7.18 14.81
C ASP A 164 2.53 -8.20 14.83
N ARG A 165 2.79 -9.34 15.45
CA ARG A 165 1.87 -10.47 15.50
C ARG A 165 0.53 -10.12 16.14
N ILE A 166 0.53 -9.25 17.14
CA ILE A 166 -0.71 -8.88 17.86
C ILE A 166 -1.61 -8.07 16.93
N ARG A 167 -1.02 -7.10 16.22
CA ARG A 167 -1.73 -6.29 15.24
C ARG A 167 -2.22 -7.15 14.07
N HIS A 168 -1.37 -7.99 13.50
CA HIS A 168 -1.68 -8.89 12.40
C HIS A 168 -2.90 -9.77 12.70
N LEU A 169 -2.91 -10.45 13.84
CA LEU A 169 -4.04 -11.29 14.28
C LEU A 169 -5.36 -10.50 14.48
N LYS A 170 -5.29 -9.24 14.91
CA LYS A 170 -6.48 -8.39 15.00
C LYS A 170 -7.03 -8.05 13.63
N ILE A 171 -6.16 -7.76 12.65
CA ILE A 171 -6.53 -7.45 11.27
C ILE A 171 -7.18 -8.66 10.61
N GLU A 172 -6.59 -9.85 10.71
CA GLU A 172 -7.16 -11.10 10.19
C GLU A 172 -8.56 -11.39 10.77
N LYS A 173 -8.74 -11.22 12.08
CA LYS A 173 -10.04 -11.41 12.73
C LYS A 173 -11.10 -10.44 12.22
N ASN A 174 -10.74 -9.18 12.03
CA ASN A 174 -11.65 -8.16 11.49
C ASN A 174 -12.04 -8.47 10.05
N HIS A 175 -11.09 -8.88 9.22
CA HIS A 175 -11.34 -9.29 7.83
C HIS A 175 -12.32 -10.49 7.77
N THR A 176 -12.09 -11.53 8.58
CA THR A 176 -12.97 -12.70 8.69
C THR A 176 -14.37 -12.30 9.19
N ALA A 177 -14.45 -11.43 10.21
CA ALA A 177 -15.73 -10.96 10.74
C ALA A 177 -16.56 -10.19 9.69
N THR A 178 -15.90 -9.39 8.84
CA THR A 178 -16.55 -8.65 7.75
C THR A 178 -17.15 -9.62 6.73
N HIS A 179 -16.43 -10.68 6.34
CA HIS A 179 -16.95 -11.68 5.40
C HIS A 179 -18.11 -12.48 6.01
N LEU A 180 -18.04 -12.84 7.29
CA LEU A 180 -19.15 -13.53 7.99
C LEU A 180 -20.38 -12.65 8.08
N LEU A 181 -20.22 -11.36 8.36
CA LEU A 181 -21.31 -10.39 8.39
C LEU A 181 -21.96 -10.22 7.01
N ASP A 182 -21.15 -10.06 5.96
CA ASP A 182 -21.66 -9.97 4.59
C ASP A 182 -22.47 -11.22 4.20
N GLN A 183 -21.95 -12.40 4.53
CA GLN A 183 -22.66 -13.66 4.30
C GLN A 183 -23.99 -13.74 5.08
N ALA A 184 -23.99 -13.27 6.33
CA ALA A 184 -25.20 -13.29 7.16
C ALA A 184 -26.27 -12.30 6.69
N LEU A 185 -25.88 -11.17 6.08
CA LEU A 185 -26.79 -10.17 5.54
C LEU A 185 -27.38 -10.55 4.16
N ARG A 186 -26.76 -11.49 3.45
CA ARG A 186 -27.26 -11.99 2.15
C ARG A 186 -28.26 -13.14 2.25
N ASN A 187 -28.44 -13.74 3.44
CA ASN A 187 -29.40 -14.78 3.76
C ASN A 187 -30.66 -14.18 4.41
#